data_1e42155cabd4a4ba1a1321b6f055fcfd
#
_entry.id   1e42155cabd4a4ba1a1321b6f055fcfd
#
_cell.length_a   1.000
_cell.length_b   1.000
_cell.length_c   1.000
_cell.angle_alpha   90.00
_cell.angle_beta   90.00
_cell.angle_gamma   90.00
#
_symmetry.space_group_name_H-M   'P 1'
#
loop_
_entity.id
_entity.type
_entity.pdbx_description
1 polymer ?
#
loop_
_entity_poly.entity_id
_entity_poly.type
_entity_poly.pdbx_seq_one_letter_code
_entity_poly.pdbx_strand_id
1 'polypeptide(L)'
;PIYVYACRIIVPSMSDIYPADDLIYANNNMGMDWREILLNLPHHHHDAETYEELLAELDEQDIDDATRVREFIGIVAPKASGWTTLRVGELKSMLYLALGELELALDWANWTMNMNSSVFTPERTNYYRALISIIELHLDNTRDPQEYRTVFERMYSKEAVQQAGA
;
A
#
# COMPACT_ATOMS: atom_id res chain seq x y z
N PRO A 1 46.43 8.75 27.34
CA PRO A 1 45.17 9.39 26.96
C PRO A 1 44.64 8.72 25.72
N ILE A 2 43.40 8.23 25.77
CA ILE A 2 42.68 7.67 24.63
C ILE A 2 41.96 8.85 23.97
N TYR A 3 42.31 9.15 22.74
CA TYR A 3 41.63 10.16 21.96
C TYR A 3 40.54 9.47 21.13
N VAL A 4 39.27 9.84 21.34
CA VAL A 4 38.14 9.39 20.53
C VAL A 4 37.78 10.52 19.57
N TYR A 5 37.88 10.26 18.30
CA TYR A 5 37.46 11.19 17.27
C TYR A 5 36.07 10.78 16.73
N ALA A 6 35.09 11.68 16.76
CA ALA A 6 33.79 11.51 16.12
C ALA A 6 33.74 12.43 14.91
N CYS A 7 33.41 11.88 13.75
CA CYS A 7 33.20 12.65 12.54
C CYS A 7 31.74 12.54 12.14
N ARG A 8 31.08 13.68 11.90
CA ARG A 8 29.75 13.74 11.30
C ARG A 8 29.88 14.28 9.89
N ILE A 9 29.56 13.45 8.91
CA ILE A 9 29.51 13.87 7.50
C ILE A 9 28.07 14.23 7.19
N ILE A 10 27.83 15.47 6.79
CA ILE A 10 26.54 15.94 6.30
C ILE A 10 26.69 16.15 4.80
N VAL A 11 25.95 15.37 4.01
CA VAL A 11 25.89 15.53 2.58
C VAL A 11 24.59 16.26 2.23
N PRO A 12 24.61 17.49 1.74
CA PRO A 12 23.40 18.20 1.34
C PRO A 12 22.61 17.36 0.34
N SER A 13 21.29 17.32 0.51
CA SER A 13 20.34 16.51 -0.24
C SER A 13 20.37 15.00 -0.02
N MET A 14 21.38 14.48 0.70
CA MET A 14 21.45 13.06 1.08
C MET A 14 21.39 12.86 2.60
N SER A 15 21.58 13.92 3.39
CA SER A 15 21.56 13.89 4.86
C SER A 15 20.47 14.80 5.38
N ASP A 16 19.22 14.48 5.07
CA ASP A 16 18.12 15.09 5.80
C ASP A 16 18.13 14.55 7.23
N ILE A 17 17.82 15.40 8.19
CA ILE A 17 17.65 14.99 9.58
C ILE A 17 16.32 14.28 9.68
N TYR A 18 16.34 12.95 9.61
CA TYR A 18 15.15 12.15 9.83
C TYR A 18 14.92 11.97 11.34
N PRO A 19 13.67 11.89 11.79
CA PRO A 19 13.34 11.36 13.10
C PRO A 19 14.00 9.99 13.27
N ALA A 20 14.44 9.66 14.50
CA ALA A 20 15.11 8.39 14.79
C ALA A 20 14.32 7.16 14.36
N ASP A 21 12.99 7.28 14.39
CA ASP A 21 12.06 6.22 13.96
C ASP A 21 12.18 5.89 12.47
N ASP A 22 12.39 6.90 11.62
CA ASP A 22 12.59 6.68 10.19
C ASP A 22 13.98 6.07 9.86
N LEU A 23 14.98 6.27 10.73
CA LEU A 23 16.31 5.72 10.53
C LEU A 23 16.40 4.21 10.79
N ILE A 24 15.54 3.67 11.66
CA ILE A 24 15.51 2.24 11.97
C ILE A 24 15.16 1.45 10.70
N TYR A 25 14.15 1.89 9.99
CA TYR A 25 13.67 1.23 8.77
C TYR A 25 14.60 1.44 7.57
N ALA A 26 15.15 2.65 7.41
CA ALA A 26 16.11 2.94 6.35
C ALA A 26 17.39 2.08 6.40
N ASN A 27 17.71 1.52 7.56
CA ASN A 27 18.90 0.68 7.74
C ASN A 27 18.64 -0.83 7.65
N ASN A 28 17.37 -1.27 7.64
CA ASN A 28 17.06 -2.70 7.64
C ASN A 28 17.20 -3.37 6.27
N ASN A 29 17.16 -2.60 5.18
CA ASN A 29 17.26 -3.09 3.80
C ASN A 29 16.29 -4.23 3.41
N MET A 30 15.28 -4.49 4.22
CA MET A 30 14.41 -5.67 4.09
C MET A 30 13.71 -5.72 2.73
N GLY A 31 13.17 -4.61 2.26
CA GLY A 31 12.48 -4.51 0.98
C GLY A 31 13.30 -3.79 -0.11
N MET A 32 14.63 -3.80 -0.02
CA MET A 32 15.46 -3.02 -0.93
C MET A 32 15.35 -3.49 -2.38
N ASP A 33 15.26 -4.79 -2.58
CA ASP A 33 15.13 -5.39 -3.91
C ASP A 33 13.76 -5.07 -4.55
N TRP A 34 12.73 -4.85 -3.73
CA TRP A 34 11.39 -4.49 -4.16
C TRP A 34 11.17 -2.99 -4.36
N ARG A 35 12.12 -2.16 -3.95
CA ARG A 35 11.99 -0.70 -3.99
C ARG A 35 11.65 -0.17 -5.38
N GLU A 36 12.39 -0.59 -6.40
CA GLU A 36 12.19 -0.12 -7.77
C GLU A 36 10.87 -0.59 -8.34
N ILE A 37 10.52 -1.85 -8.10
CA ILE A 37 9.25 -2.46 -8.52
C ILE A 37 8.08 -1.70 -7.91
N LEU A 38 8.06 -1.52 -6.58
CA LEU A 38 6.97 -0.86 -5.88
C LEU A 38 6.82 0.62 -6.27
N LEU A 39 7.92 1.35 -6.45
CA LEU A 39 7.86 2.75 -6.88
C LEU A 39 7.33 2.91 -8.30
N ASN A 40 7.48 1.90 -9.14
CA ASN A 40 7.02 1.92 -10.53
C ASN A 40 5.61 1.32 -10.70
N LEU A 41 5.02 0.67 -9.71
CA LEU A 41 3.67 0.10 -9.79
C LEU A 41 2.60 1.04 -10.38
N PRO A 42 2.56 2.35 -10.05
CA PRO A 42 1.58 3.26 -10.65
C PRO A 42 1.72 3.46 -12.16
N HIS A 43 2.87 3.09 -12.73
CA HIS A 43 3.22 3.37 -14.12
C HIS A 43 3.50 2.11 -14.94
N HIS A 44 3.69 0.98 -14.28
CA HIS A 44 4.05 -0.28 -14.93
C HIS A 44 3.40 -1.46 -14.22
N HIS A 45 2.67 -2.26 -15.00
CA HIS A 45 2.13 -3.53 -14.52
C HIS A 45 3.20 -4.60 -14.67
N HIS A 46 3.46 -5.31 -13.58
CA HIS A 46 4.31 -6.49 -13.57
C HIS A 46 3.48 -7.74 -13.84
N ASP A 47 4.15 -8.86 -14.12
CA ASP A 47 3.49 -10.16 -14.26
C ASP A 47 3.02 -10.72 -12.90
N ALA A 48 2.19 -11.74 -12.96
CA ALA A 48 1.64 -12.38 -11.78
C ALA A 48 2.74 -12.99 -10.89
N GLU A 49 3.79 -13.55 -11.49
CA GLU A 49 4.91 -14.18 -10.80
C GLU A 49 5.61 -13.13 -9.88
N THR A 50 5.84 -11.92 -10.36
CA THR A 50 6.42 -10.82 -9.54
C THR A 50 5.55 -10.47 -8.34
N TYR A 51 4.22 -10.47 -8.49
CA TYR A 51 3.32 -10.16 -7.37
C TYR A 51 3.25 -11.30 -6.36
N GLU A 52 3.26 -12.54 -6.81
CA GLU A 52 3.31 -13.74 -5.96
C GLU A 52 4.63 -13.80 -5.16
N GLU A 53 5.77 -13.50 -5.81
CA GLU A 53 7.07 -13.43 -5.14
C GLU A 53 7.09 -12.34 -4.06
N LEU A 54 6.55 -11.16 -4.34
CA LEU A 54 6.48 -10.09 -3.34
C LEU A 54 5.60 -10.48 -2.15
N LEU A 55 4.45 -11.11 -2.39
CA LEU A 55 3.58 -11.61 -1.31
C LEU A 55 4.29 -12.68 -0.47
N ALA A 56 4.98 -13.62 -1.12
CA ALA A 56 5.75 -14.66 -0.44
C ALA A 56 6.87 -14.05 0.43
N GLU A 57 7.59 -13.06 -0.07
CA GLU A 57 8.63 -12.35 0.66
C GLU A 57 8.08 -11.63 1.90
N LEU A 58 6.93 -10.95 1.77
CA LEU A 58 6.28 -10.26 2.90
C LEU A 58 5.89 -11.24 4.00
N ASP A 59 5.43 -12.43 3.64
CA ASP A 59 5.03 -13.47 4.58
C ASP A 59 6.25 -14.21 5.17
N GLU A 60 7.29 -14.50 4.38
CA GLU A 60 8.51 -15.16 4.84
C GLU A 60 9.29 -14.30 5.84
N GLN A 61 9.33 -12.99 5.62
CA GLN A 61 9.99 -12.05 6.51
C GLN A 61 9.16 -11.67 7.74
N ASP A 62 7.94 -12.22 7.88
CA ASP A 62 7.00 -11.93 8.98
C ASP A 62 6.81 -10.40 9.18
N ILE A 63 6.64 -9.67 8.09
CA ILE A 63 6.45 -8.22 8.13
C ILE A 63 5.08 -7.90 8.69
N ASP A 64 5.05 -7.12 9.78
CA ASP A 64 3.79 -6.65 10.36
C ASP A 64 2.98 -5.86 9.31
N ASP A 65 1.75 -6.30 9.07
CA ASP A 65 0.82 -5.70 8.09
C ASP A 65 0.52 -4.22 8.38
N ALA A 66 0.70 -3.77 9.62
CA ALA A 66 0.60 -2.37 10.00
C ALA A 66 1.84 -1.54 9.65
N THR A 67 2.95 -2.17 9.27
CA THR A 67 4.17 -1.49 8.82
C THR A 67 3.88 -0.65 7.58
N ARG A 68 4.45 0.54 7.51
CA ARG A 68 4.31 1.36 6.30
C ARG A 68 5.22 0.83 5.20
N VAL A 69 4.69 0.74 3.99
CA VAL A 69 5.46 0.25 2.83
C VAL A 69 6.74 1.06 2.62
N ARG A 70 6.71 2.38 2.83
CA ARG A 70 7.91 3.23 2.76
C ARG A 70 9.02 2.81 3.72
N GLU A 71 8.65 2.27 4.87
CA GLU A 71 9.58 1.78 5.89
C GLU A 71 10.19 0.45 5.45
N PHE A 72 9.38 -0.44 4.91
CA PHE A 72 9.82 -1.72 4.33
C PHE A 72 10.83 -1.52 3.20
N ILE A 73 10.54 -0.64 2.24
CA ILE A 73 11.42 -0.38 1.10
C ILE A 73 12.50 0.69 1.38
N GLY A 74 12.53 1.25 2.58
CA GLY A 74 13.58 2.20 3.01
C GLY A 74 13.60 3.50 2.21
N ILE A 75 12.43 4.12 1.97
CA ILE A 75 12.33 5.41 1.28
C ILE A 75 11.80 6.52 2.17
N VAL A 76 12.21 7.74 1.83
CA VAL A 76 11.63 8.95 2.41
C VAL A 76 10.51 9.44 1.49
N ALA A 77 9.30 9.32 1.99
CA ALA A 77 8.13 9.74 1.23
C ALA A 77 7.93 11.26 1.33
N PRO A 78 7.62 11.95 0.21
CA PRO A 78 7.22 13.35 0.25
C PRO A 78 6.00 13.54 1.14
N LYS A 79 5.96 14.64 1.90
CA LYS A 79 4.78 14.99 2.71
C LYS A 79 3.54 15.03 1.80
N ALA A 80 2.43 14.49 2.29
CA ALA A 80 1.17 14.37 1.55
C ALA A 80 1.16 13.43 0.33
N SER A 81 2.18 12.58 0.15
CA SER A 81 2.11 11.48 -0.82
C SER A 81 1.41 10.27 -0.21
N GLY A 82 0.80 9.42 -1.06
CA GLY A 82 0.19 8.15 -0.63
C GLY A 82 1.17 7.23 0.11
N TRP A 83 2.45 7.32 -0.20
CA TRP A 83 3.52 6.56 0.46
C TRP A 83 3.65 6.83 1.96
N THR A 84 3.19 7.98 2.46
CA THR A 84 3.25 8.31 3.90
C THR A 84 2.31 7.47 4.74
N THR A 85 1.25 6.95 4.14
CA THR A 85 0.17 6.24 4.85
C THR A 85 -0.06 4.81 4.36
N LEU A 86 0.48 4.44 3.18
CA LEU A 86 0.34 3.09 2.62
C LEU A 86 0.96 2.05 3.55
N ARG A 87 0.19 1.05 3.96
CA ARG A 87 0.62 -0.04 4.83
C ARG A 87 0.77 -1.35 4.05
N VAL A 88 1.52 -2.29 4.62
CA VAL A 88 1.75 -3.62 4.00
C VAL A 88 0.43 -4.36 3.78
N GLY A 89 -0.50 -4.37 4.74
CA GLY A 89 -1.81 -4.99 4.53
C GLY A 89 -2.64 -4.33 3.41
N GLU A 90 -2.50 -3.02 3.22
CA GLU A 90 -3.10 -2.31 2.09
C GLU A 90 -2.45 -2.71 0.76
N LEU A 91 -1.12 -2.86 0.73
CA LEU A 91 -0.39 -3.38 -0.42
C LEU A 91 -0.83 -4.81 -0.76
N LYS A 92 -0.97 -5.70 0.23
CA LYS A 92 -1.48 -7.07 0.03
C LYS A 92 -2.86 -7.07 -0.64
N SER A 93 -3.78 -6.18 -0.21
CA SER A 93 -5.08 -6.05 -0.89
C SER A 93 -4.95 -5.72 -2.37
N MET A 94 -4.04 -4.80 -2.72
CA MET A 94 -3.80 -4.39 -4.11
C MET A 94 -3.16 -5.52 -4.93
N LEU A 95 -2.22 -6.25 -4.36
CA LEU A 95 -1.54 -7.38 -5.03
C LEU A 95 -2.51 -8.53 -5.30
N TYR A 96 -3.32 -8.93 -4.32
CA TYR A 96 -4.34 -9.96 -4.51
C TYR A 96 -5.41 -9.54 -5.52
N LEU A 97 -5.78 -8.26 -5.55
CA LEU A 97 -6.68 -7.75 -6.58
C LEU A 97 -6.06 -7.85 -7.99
N ALA A 98 -4.78 -7.50 -8.12
CA ALA A 98 -4.05 -7.61 -9.40
C ALA A 98 -3.89 -9.06 -9.87
N LEU A 99 -3.81 -10.02 -8.93
CA LEU A 99 -3.78 -11.46 -9.21
C LEU A 99 -5.18 -12.04 -9.52
N GLY A 100 -6.26 -11.28 -9.29
CA GLY A 100 -7.63 -11.77 -9.44
C GLY A 100 -8.13 -12.63 -8.27
N GLU A 101 -7.38 -12.70 -7.18
CA GLU A 101 -7.70 -13.42 -5.94
C GLU A 101 -8.68 -12.60 -5.09
N LEU A 102 -9.94 -12.51 -5.57
CA LEU A 102 -10.94 -11.57 -5.05
C LEU A 102 -11.30 -11.78 -3.58
N GLU A 103 -11.35 -13.02 -3.09
CA GLU A 103 -11.65 -13.31 -1.69
C GLU A 103 -10.56 -12.76 -0.76
N LEU A 104 -9.29 -13.00 -1.10
CA LEU A 104 -8.15 -12.48 -0.34
C LEU A 104 -8.04 -10.95 -0.46
N ALA A 105 -8.28 -10.41 -1.65
CA ALA A 105 -8.33 -8.96 -1.85
C ALA A 105 -9.41 -8.29 -0.98
N LEU A 106 -10.58 -8.93 -0.84
CA LEU A 106 -11.68 -8.46 0.01
C LEU A 106 -11.29 -8.47 1.49
N ASP A 107 -10.69 -9.56 1.96
CA ASP A 107 -10.27 -9.68 3.35
C ASP A 107 -9.26 -8.58 3.72
N TRP A 108 -8.26 -8.36 2.87
CA TRP A 108 -7.27 -7.31 3.08
C TRP A 108 -7.81 -5.90 2.89
N ALA A 109 -8.79 -5.68 2.01
CA ALA A 109 -9.48 -4.39 1.89
C ALA A 109 -10.28 -4.06 3.16
N ASN A 110 -10.97 -5.04 3.74
CA ASN A 110 -11.67 -4.90 5.01
C ASN A 110 -10.70 -4.64 6.17
N TRP A 111 -9.59 -5.37 6.23
CA TRP A 111 -8.52 -5.11 7.19
C TRP A 111 -8.02 -3.66 7.08
N THR A 112 -7.74 -3.22 5.86
CA THR A 112 -7.28 -1.85 5.57
C THR A 112 -8.26 -0.80 6.08
N MET A 113 -9.55 -0.98 5.83
CA MET A 113 -10.59 -0.09 6.33
C MET A 113 -10.64 -0.04 7.86
N ASN A 114 -10.53 -1.18 8.52
CA ASN A 114 -10.57 -1.25 9.97
C ASN A 114 -9.36 -0.57 10.61
N MET A 115 -8.17 -0.81 10.08
CA MET A 115 -6.92 -0.25 10.63
C MET A 115 -6.75 1.24 10.37
N ASN A 116 -7.23 1.75 9.24
CA ASN A 116 -6.95 3.10 8.80
C ASN A 116 -8.16 4.07 8.85
N SER A 117 -9.31 3.62 9.35
CA SER A 117 -10.55 4.42 9.36
C SER A 117 -10.41 5.80 10.02
N SER A 118 -9.51 5.94 10.99
CA SER A 118 -9.27 7.21 11.70
C SER A 118 -8.32 8.16 10.99
N VAL A 119 -7.56 7.69 10.00
CA VAL A 119 -6.53 8.48 9.30
C VAL A 119 -6.82 8.67 7.81
N PHE A 120 -7.80 7.96 7.28
CA PHE A 120 -8.22 8.12 5.89
C PHE A 120 -8.96 9.43 5.66
N THR A 121 -8.68 10.07 4.53
CA THR A 121 -9.53 11.14 4.03
C THR A 121 -10.90 10.60 3.63
N PRO A 122 -11.95 11.44 3.56
CA PRO A 122 -13.26 11.02 3.08
C PRO A 122 -13.21 10.37 1.69
N GLU A 123 -12.37 10.88 0.79
CA GLU A 123 -12.18 10.36 -0.58
C GLU A 123 -11.60 8.95 -0.54
N ARG A 124 -10.57 8.71 0.27
CA ARG A 124 -9.94 7.38 0.41
C ARG A 124 -10.90 6.39 1.08
N THR A 125 -11.67 6.85 2.06
CA THR A 125 -12.72 6.04 2.68
C THR A 125 -13.78 5.62 1.65
N ASN A 126 -14.23 6.54 0.81
CA ASN A 126 -15.20 6.25 -0.24
C ASN A 126 -14.63 5.30 -1.31
N TYR A 127 -13.36 5.46 -1.67
CA TYR A 127 -12.67 4.53 -2.58
C TYR A 127 -12.70 3.09 -2.04
N TYR A 128 -12.28 2.86 -0.79
CA TYR A 128 -12.27 1.51 -0.21
C TYR A 128 -13.67 0.92 -0.04
N ARG A 129 -14.66 1.74 0.33
CA ARG A 129 -16.05 1.28 0.38
C ARG A 129 -16.57 0.87 -0.99
N ALA A 130 -16.26 1.64 -2.02
CA ALA A 130 -16.62 1.30 -3.40
C ALA A 130 -15.91 0.02 -3.84
N LEU A 131 -14.60 -0.10 -3.58
CA LEU A 131 -13.81 -1.28 -3.91
C LEU A 131 -14.38 -2.54 -3.25
N ILE A 132 -14.61 -2.52 -1.95
CA ILE A 132 -15.22 -3.64 -1.21
C ILE A 132 -16.56 -4.05 -1.83
N SER A 133 -17.46 -3.07 -2.07
CA SER A 133 -18.78 -3.36 -2.65
C SER A 133 -18.70 -3.92 -4.07
N ILE A 134 -17.72 -3.48 -4.87
CA ILE A 134 -17.50 -4.02 -6.22
C ILE A 134 -16.98 -5.44 -6.15
N ILE A 135 -16.01 -5.74 -5.26
CA ILE A 135 -15.50 -7.11 -5.08
C ILE A 135 -16.59 -8.04 -4.59
N GLU A 136 -17.35 -7.65 -3.55
CA GLU A 136 -18.49 -8.43 -3.04
C GLU A 136 -19.50 -8.76 -4.15
N LEU A 137 -19.76 -7.78 -5.03
CA LEU A 137 -20.68 -7.98 -6.13
C LEU A 137 -20.14 -8.94 -7.20
N HIS A 138 -18.81 -8.93 -7.45
CA HIS A 138 -18.19 -9.89 -8.36
C HIS A 138 -18.15 -11.31 -7.78
N LEU A 139 -18.02 -11.44 -6.46
CA LEU A 139 -18.12 -12.72 -5.77
C LEU A 139 -19.56 -13.25 -5.72
N ASP A 140 -20.56 -12.37 -5.78
CA ASP A 140 -21.97 -12.74 -5.89
C ASP A 140 -22.34 -13.02 -7.36
N ASN A 141 -22.08 -14.25 -7.81
CA ASN A 141 -22.35 -14.71 -9.18
C ASN A 141 -23.83 -14.62 -9.61
N THR A 142 -24.74 -14.16 -8.74
CA THR A 142 -26.16 -14.02 -9.05
C THR A 142 -26.54 -12.65 -9.60
N ARG A 143 -25.59 -11.69 -9.62
CA ARG A 143 -25.83 -10.29 -9.98
C ARG A 143 -24.87 -9.82 -11.07
N ASP A 144 -25.36 -8.94 -11.96
CA ASP A 144 -24.50 -8.28 -12.93
C ASP A 144 -23.92 -6.99 -12.33
N PRO A 145 -22.59 -6.86 -12.17
CA PRO A 145 -21.95 -5.67 -11.66
C PRO A 145 -22.31 -4.38 -12.41
N GLN A 146 -22.57 -4.46 -13.71
CA GLN A 146 -22.91 -3.29 -14.52
C GLN A 146 -24.25 -2.65 -14.12
N GLU A 147 -25.21 -3.44 -13.64
CA GLU A 147 -26.52 -2.93 -13.19
C GLU A 147 -26.40 -2.05 -11.93
N TYR A 148 -25.38 -2.27 -11.10
CA TYR A 148 -25.17 -1.57 -9.83
C TYR A 148 -24.29 -0.34 -9.94
N ARG A 149 -23.62 -0.12 -11.05
CA ARG A 149 -22.69 1.00 -11.24
C ARG A 149 -23.31 2.37 -10.88
N THR A 150 -24.51 2.65 -11.38
CA THR A 150 -25.20 3.93 -11.10
C THR A 150 -25.55 4.07 -9.61
N VAL A 151 -25.86 2.97 -8.94
CA VAL A 151 -26.15 2.97 -7.50
C VAL A 151 -24.87 3.30 -6.71
N PHE A 152 -23.77 2.66 -7.05
CA PHE A 152 -22.48 2.89 -6.39
C PHE A 152 -21.95 4.32 -6.63
N GLU A 153 -22.11 4.87 -7.83
CA GLU A 153 -21.75 6.26 -8.13
C GLU A 153 -22.55 7.28 -7.27
N ARG A 154 -23.78 6.95 -6.89
CA ARG A 154 -24.58 7.78 -5.96
C ARG A 154 -24.18 7.60 -4.50
N MET A 155 -23.74 6.41 -4.11
CA MET A 155 -23.37 6.09 -2.73
C MET A 155 -21.96 6.58 -2.37
N TYR A 156 -21.02 6.42 -3.30
CA TYR A 156 -19.59 6.59 -3.01
C TYR A 156 -18.89 7.72 -3.77
N SER A 157 -19.51 8.33 -4.73
CA SER A 157 -19.03 9.25 -5.76
C SER A 157 -18.56 8.53 -7.04
N LYS A 158 -18.66 9.28 -8.12
CA LYS A 158 -18.31 8.77 -9.45
C LYS A 158 -16.80 8.49 -9.56
N GLU A 159 -15.99 9.37 -8.98
CA GLU A 159 -14.53 9.26 -8.98
C GLU A 159 -14.07 8.03 -8.22
N ALA A 160 -14.64 7.77 -7.04
CA ALA A 160 -14.32 6.60 -6.23
C ALA A 160 -14.66 5.29 -6.96
N VAL A 161 -15.82 5.21 -7.61
CA VAL A 161 -16.24 4.02 -8.36
C VAL A 161 -15.37 3.79 -9.59
N GLN A 162 -14.98 4.86 -10.29
CA GLN A 162 -14.07 4.75 -11.44
C GLN A 162 -12.69 4.25 -11.03
N GLN A 163 -12.15 4.75 -9.92
CA GLN A 163 -10.84 4.32 -9.41
C GLN A 163 -10.85 2.87 -8.91
N ALA A 164 -11.96 2.45 -8.29
CA ALA A 164 -12.09 1.09 -7.76
C ALA A 164 -12.38 0.03 -8.84
N GLY A 165 -12.91 0.45 -9.98
CA GLY A 165 -13.27 -0.44 -11.10
C GLY A 165 -12.34 -0.35 -12.32
N ALA A 166 -11.20 0.35 -12.17
CA ALA A 166 -10.18 0.46 -13.21
C ALA A 166 -9.13 -0.62 -13.04
#